data_15001243007d8718ee2e2e57fdb7ff8d
#
_entry.id   15001243007d8718ee2e2e57fdb7ff8d
#
_cell.length_a   1.000
_cell.length_b   1.000
_cell.length_c   1.000
_cell.angle_alpha   90.00
_cell.angle_beta   90.00
_cell.angle_gamma   90.00
#
_symmetry.space_group_name_H-M   'P 1'
#
loop_
_entity.id
_entity.type
_entity.pdbx_description
1 polymer ?
#
loop_
_entity_poly.entity_id
_entity_poly.type
_entity_poly.pdbx_seq_one_letter_code
_entity_poly.pdbx_strand_id
1 'polypeptide(L)'
;MITHGYAWYRSVAMLMGMFFVGLGGWAQEAVNTTPDVIHSPLPGAAQQGAGAPNKFALSLQANSTEQVNISARGMVLAKTAMKPGPDGVFTLTLDEAQQAASGASNPLVRLGQLSVEAAKQHRQGVQGLYYPNVSTFLDNLHLNQQTGQVLSVRRLGLSLPVNVFNKNSTIFNAMATQPVTPLFSVHQLVKIARADENIARAKAGMPVAEAAMKIEKNFFDLLVAQRELTSAEADAKKVQAKWLTASNSGTPIVSTAQETEMLGAERAVLLSTNKVQELTTSLNQMIGLPEGTKLELVPPVPLVEDISQKEATDKAAANPEVIEAEQTSIKAHAGLTLSKLTYVPTVAIFGGFTNGNFITQSILPSNFTYLGFVATFTLFDGFKREHGVKEVKAQAEMADLGVQLTKAKVAGAVKSSYLELDRSRKFYQLARRMVSASQFVEASYKPDDPEVASARAKMEADMFRAELEYRQAYAKVKALMGAQ
;
A
#
# COMPACT_ATOMS: atom_id res chain seq x y z
N MET A 1 -44.82 59.57 19.14
CA MET A 1 -44.17 58.91 20.28
C MET A 1 -43.76 57.46 19.94
N ILE A 2 -43.30 57.15 18.69
CA ILE A 2 -43.03 55.77 18.22
C ILE A 2 -41.64 55.67 17.49
N THR A 3 -40.82 56.70 17.51
CA THR A 3 -39.58 56.72 16.70
C THR A 3 -38.26 56.42 17.48
N HIS A 4 -38.30 56.14 18.77
CA HIS A 4 -37.12 55.91 19.59
C HIS A 4 -36.84 54.41 19.94
N GLY A 5 -37.75 53.51 19.67
CA GLY A 5 -37.57 52.08 19.87
C GLY A 5 -36.70 51.39 18.76
N TYR A 6 -36.70 51.96 17.58
CA TYR A 6 -36.04 51.37 16.42
C TYR A 6 -34.50 51.48 16.43
N ALA A 7 -33.96 52.50 17.08
CA ALA A 7 -32.50 52.69 17.15
C ALA A 7 -31.83 51.67 18.11
N TRP A 8 -32.52 51.31 19.18
CA TRP A 8 -32.01 50.35 20.17
C TRP A 8 -32.04 48.92 19.62
N TYR A 9 -33.13 48.58 18.91
CA TYR A 9 -33.25 47.27 18.24
C TYR A 9 -32.20 47.07 17.11
N ARG A 10 -31.84 48.14 16.37
CA ARG A 10 -30.82 48.05 15.33
C ARG A 10 -29.40 47.88 15.93
N SER A 11 -29.08 48.50 17.07
CA SER A 11 -27.77 48.35 17.70
C SER A 11 -27.57 46.98 18.37
N VAL A 12 -28.65 46.43 18.97
CA VAL A 12 -28.61 45.09 19.57
C VAL A 12 -28.62 44.03 18.46
N ALA A 13 -29.38 44.21 17.39
CA ALA A 13 -29.37 43.32 16.24
C ALA A 13 -28.04 43.37 15.48
N MET A 14 -27.36 44.51 15.40
CA MET A 14 -26.03 44.63 14.78
C MET A 14 -24.95 44.01 15.66
N LEU A 15 -25.05 44.09 16.98
CA LEU A 15 -24.15 43.40 17.93
C LEU A 15 -24.35 41.90 17.97
N MET A 16 -25.61 41.43 17.93
CA MET A 16 -25.90 39.99 17.73
C MET A 16 -25.43 39.53 16.35
N GLY A 17 -25.61 40.35 15.30
CA GLY A 17 -25.10 40.02 13.97
C GLY A 17 -23.61 39.87 13.88
N MET A 18 -22.80 40.71 14.60
CA MET A 18 -21.34 40.56 14.67
C MET A 18 -20.91 39.34 15.49
N PHE A 19 -21.64 38.97 16.52
CA PHE A 19 -21.40 37.70 17.26
C PHE A 19 -21.72 36.47 16.41
N PHE A 20 -22.78 36.53 15.60
CA PHE A 20 -23.15 35.45 14.69
C PHE A 20 -22.27 35.36 13.43
N VAL A 21 -21.71 36.48 12.95
CA VAL A 21 -20.76 36.46 11.83
C VAL A 21 -19.42 35.80 12.23
N GLY A 22 -18.96 36.02 13.47
CA GLY A 22 -17.83 35.28 14.02
C GLY A 22 -18.09 33.77 14.17
N LEU A 23 -19.26 33.39 14.64
CA LEU A 23 -19.67 31.99 14.79
C LEU A 23 -20.01 31.34 13.44
N GLY A 24 -20.53 32.10 12.47
CA GLY A 24 -20.81 31.62 11.11
C GLY A 24 -19.54 31.27 10.33
N GLY A 25 -18.44 31.99 10.54
CA GLY A 25 -17.13 31.69 9.96
C GLY A 25 -16.56 30.34 10.44
N TRP A 26 -16.73 30.03 11.72
CA TRP A 26 -16.27 28.77 12.30
C TRP A 26 -17.16 27.56 11.94
N ALA A 27 -18.47 27.78 11.85
CA ALA A 27 -19.38 26.73 11.39
C ALA A 27 -19.17 26.43 9.90
N GLN A 28 -18.71 27.40 9.12
CA GLN A 28 -18.41 27.21 7.70
C GLN A 28 -17.06 26.52 7.50
N GLU A 29 -16.09 26.73 8.39
CA GLU A 29 -14.80 26.03 8.39
C GLU A 29 -14.96 24.57 8.83
N ALA A 30 -15.81 24.27 9.80
CA ALA A 30 -16.16 22.89 10.20
C ALA A 30 -16.94 22.13 9.13
N VAL A 31 -17.62 22.82 8.22
CA VAL A 31 -18.38 22.23 7.09
C VAL A 31 -17.51 22.15 5.83
N ASN A 32 -16.53 23.03 5.66
CA ASN A 32 -15.62 23.03 4.51
C ASN A 32 -14.37 22.17 4.69
N THR A 33 -14.20 21.49 5.82
CA THR A 33 -13.25 20.38 5.95
C THR A 33 -13.85 19.09 5.35
N THR A 34 -14.43 19.20 4.17
CA THR A 34 -14.40 18.04 3.27
C THR A 34 -12.94 17.89 2.87
N PRO A 35 -12.28 16.76 3.19
CA PRO A 35 -10.96 16.51 2.66
C PRO A 35 -11.04 16.61 1.13
N ASP A 36 -10.06 17.26 0.51
CA ASP A 36 -9.82 17.22 -0.93
C ASP A 36 -9.57 15.76 -1.37
N VAL A 37 -10.62 14.97 -1.42
CA VAL A 37 -10.57 13.51 -1.68
C VAL A 37 -10.61 13.20 -3.17
N ILE A 38 -10.72 14.19 -4.04
CA ILE A 38 -10.87 13.91 -5.47
C ILE A 38 -9.86 14.67 -6.31
N HIS A 39 -8.56 14.43 -6.08
CA HIS A 39 -7.53 14.63 -7.08
C HIS A 39 -6.38 13.64 -6.85
N SER A 40 -6.66 12.35 -7.06
CA SER A 40 -5.62 11.42 -7.47
C SER A 40 -5.70 11.35 -9.00
N PRO A 41 -4.70 11.86 -9.73
CA PRO A 41 -4.66 11.69 -11.18
C PRO A 41 -4.44 10.21 -11.51
N LEU A 42 -5.23 9.72 -12.46
CA LEU A 42 -4.98 8.45 -13.14
C LEU A 42 -3.52 8.40 -13.64
N PRO A 43 -2.84 7.27 -13.57
CA PRO A 43 -1.47 7.14 -14.03
C PRO A 43 -1.44 7.26 -15.58
N GLY A 44 -0.91 8.36 -16.08
CA GLY A 44 -0.68 8.51 -17.51
C GLY A 44 -0.84 9.91 -18.06
N ALA A 45 -0.13 10.91 -17.52
CA ALA A 45 0.23 12.11 -18.28
C ALA A 45 1.33 12.86 -17.53
N ALA A 46 2.55 12.71 -18.05
CA ALA A 46 3.66 13.57 -17.67
C ALA A 46 3.43 14.96 -18.29
N GLN A 47 3.29 16.01 -17.44
CA GLN A 47 3.61 17.38 -17.86
C GLN A 47 4.22 18.14 -16.69
N GLN A 48 5.38 18.71 -16.99
CA GLN A 48 6.18 19.61 -16.17
C GLN A 48 5.44 20.92 -15.94
N GLY A 49 5.45 21.41 -14.73
CA GLY A 49 5.01 22.76 -14.36
C GLY A 49 5.53 23.12 -12.99
N ALA A 50 6.55 23.99 -12.94
CA ALA A 50 7.15 24.53 -11.73
C ALA A 50 6.19 25.45 -10.96
N GLY A 51 6.16 25.35 -9.63
CA GLY A 51 5.58 26.40 -8.82
C GLY A 51 5.20 26.02 -7.38
N ALA A 52 6.00 26.47 -6.43
CA ALA A 52 5.78 26.70 -5.00
C ALA A 52 5.81 25.52 -4.02
N PRO A 53 6.60 25.62 -2.94
CA PRO A 53 6.80 24.54 -1.98
C PRO A 53 5.65 24.49 -0.98
N ASN A 54 4.98 23.34 -0.95
CA ASN A 54 4.00 23.01 0.06
C ASN A 54 4.70 22.76 1.40
N LYS A 55 4.58 23.70 2.34
CA LYS A 55 5.09 23.60 3.71
C LYS A 55 4.21 22.70 4.57
N PHE A 56 4.23 21.41 4.30
CA PHE A 56 3.85 20.36 5.23
C PHE A 56 4.86 19.23 5.17
N ALA A 57 6.12 19.59 5.41
CA ALA A 57 7.09 18.61 5.85
C ALA A 57 6.89 18.47 7.36
N LEU A 58 6.13 17.46 7.78
CA LEU A 58 6.25 16.90 9.11
C LEU A 58 7.72 16.52 9.30
N SER A 59 8.45 17.29 10.07
CA SER A 59 9.80 16.98 10.53
C SER A 59 9.72 15.74 11.43
N LEU A 60 9.77 14.57 10.83
CA LEU A 60 10.18 13.34 11.52
C LEU A 60 11.70 13.46 11.76
N GLN A 61 12.10 14.27 12.72
CA GLN A 61 13.36 14.08 13.43
C GLN A 61 13.17 12.88 14.36
N ALA A 62 13.18 11.68 13.78
CA ALA A 62 13.37 10.46 14.53
C ALA A 62 14.83 10.44 14.97
N ASN A 63 15.03 10.45 16.27
CA ASN A 63 16.32 10.25 16.90
C ASN A 63 17.01 9.02 16.32
N SER A 64 18.19 9.24 15.75
CA SER A 64 19.01 8.25 15.06
C SER A 64 19.49 7.07 15.91
N THR A 65 19.09 6.98 17.16
CA THR A 65 19.42 5.88 18.09
C THR A 65 18.40 4.73 18.10
N GLU A 66 17.19 4.91 17.55
CA GLU A 66 16.18 3.85 17.53
C GLU A 66 16.19 3.01 16.25
N GLN A 67 16.80 3.51 15.16
CA GLN A 67 16.87 2.77 13.89
C GLN A 67 17.83 1.55 13.93
N VAL A 68 18.79 1.54 14.84
CA VAL A 68 19.76 0.42 14.95
C VAL A 68 19.16 -0.80 15.64
N ASN A 69 18.11 -0.64 16.45
CA ASN A 69 17.51 -1.76 17.21
C ASN A 69 16.46 -2.57 16.43
N ILE A 70 15.91 -2.04 15.34
CA ILE A 70 14.89 -2.75 14.54
C ILE A 70 15.54 -3.82 13.65
N SER A 71 16.72 -3.54 13.11
CA SER A 71 17.51 -4.54 12.33
C SER A 71 17.97 -5.71 13.17
N ALA A 72 18.37 -5.47 14.42
CA ALA A 72 18.87 -6.52 15.31
C ALA A 72 17.75 -7.44 15.85
N ARG A 73 16.54 -6.95 16.06
CA ARG A 73 15.40 -7.77 16.51
C ARG A 73 14.80 -8.63 15.40
N GLY A 74 14.82 -8.18 14.14
CA GLY A 74 14.38 -8.98 12.99
C GLY A 74 15.31 -10.19 12.74
N MET A 75 16.61 -10.01 12.95
CA MET A 75 17.62 -11.08 12.79
C MET A 75 17.53 -12.19 13.84
N VAL A 76 17.03 -11.91 15.04
CA VAL A 76 17.02 -12.89 16.15
C VAL A 76 15.89 -13.92 16.00
N LEU A 77 14.80 -13.62 15.29
CA LEU A 77 13.65 -14.52 15.16
C LEU A 77 13.81 -15.54 14.02
N ALA A 78 14.56 -15.22 12.98
CA ALA A 78 14.88 -16.18 11.91
C ALA A 78 15.84 -17.29 12.39
N LYS A 79 16.66 -17.02 13.39
CA LYS A 79 17.59 -17.99 13.99
C LYS A 79 16.96 -19.21 14.66
N THR A 80 15.66 -19.16 14.94
CA THR A 80 15.02 -20.21 15.78
C THR A 80 14.47 -21.38 14.95
N ALA A 81 14.35 -21.26 13.63
CA ALA A 81 13.74 -22.29 12.79
C ALA A 81 14.76 -23.15 12.00
N MET A 82 15.92 -22.62 11.68
CA MET A 82 16.93 -23.36 10.91
C MET A 82 18.11 -23.75 11.77
N LYS A 83 18.29 -25.05 12.04
CA LYS A 83 19.46 -25.56 12.77
C LYS A 83 20.59 -25.84 11.77
N PRO A 84 21.83 -25.31 12.02
CA PRO A 84 22.98 -25.68 11.21
C PRO A 84 23.25 -27.19 11.40
N GLY A 85 23.58 -27.87 10.30
CA GLY A 85 24.13 -29.21 10.33
C GLY A 85 25.48 -29.24 11.06
N PRO A 86 26.01 -30.43 11.36
CA PRO A 86 27.26 -30.61 12.12
C PRO A 86 28.48 -29.90 11.47
N ASP A 87 28.44 -29.64 10.16
CA ASP A 87 29.54 -28.99 9.40
C ASP A 87 29.30 -27.49 9.13
N GLY A 88 28.35 -26.86 9.81
CA GLY A 88 27.99 -25.46 9.59
C GLY A 88 27.27 -25.20 8.25
N VAL A 89 26.86 -26.26 7.55
CA VAL A 89 26.04 -26.19 6.32
C VAL A 89 24.58 -26.23 6.68
N PHE A 90 23.80 -25.31 6.12
CA PHE A 90 22.36 -25.28 6.31
C PHE A 90 21.68 -26.04 5.16
N THR A 91 20.98 -27.11 5.49
CA THR A 91 20.07 -27.75 4.53
C THR A 91 18.80 -26.92 4.44
N LEU A 92 18.43 -26.53 3.22
CA LEU A 92 17.27 -25.67 2.97
C LEU A 92 16.32 -26.35 2.00
N THR A 93 15.07 -26.50 2.42
CA THR A 93 13.96 -26.90 1.56
C THR A 93 13.25 -25.68 0.97
N LEU A 94 12.54 -25.87 -0.14
CA LEU A 94 11.77 -24.78 -0.76
C LEU A 94 10.66 -24.26 0.19
N ASP A 95 10.00 -25.17 0.90
CA ASP A 95 8.93 -24.81 1.83
C ASP A 95 9.45 -23.95 2.98
N GLU A 96 10.61 -24.28 3.54
CA GLU A 96 11.25 -23.47 4.58
C GLU A 96 11.67 -22.08 4.06
N ALA A 97 12.19 -22.02 2.84
CA ALA A 97 12.52 -20.75 2.20
C ALA A 97 11.29 -19.87 1.97
N GLN A 98 10.17 -20.45 1.53
CA GLN A 98 8.90 -19.74 1.34
C GLN A 98 8.27 -19.32 2.69
N GLN A 99 8.36 -20.17 3.71
CA GLN A 99 7.91 -19.81 5.07
C GLN A 99 8.69 -18.63 5.65
N ALA A 100 9.99 -18.51 5.36
CA ALA A 100 10.75 -17.34 5.75
C ALA A 100 10.21 -16.04 5.11
N ALA A 101 9.69 -16.11 3.87
CA ALA A 101 9.04 -14.98 3.20
C ALA A 101 7.68 -14.62 3.79
N SER A 102 6.89 -15.60 4.22
CA SER A 102 5.54 -15.42 4.74
C SER A 102 5.48 -15.26 6.27
N GLY A 103 6.60 -15.38 6.95
CA GLY A 103 6.69 -15.26 8.39
C GLY A 103 6.26 -13.90 8.92
N ALA A 104 5.68 -13.87 10.13
CA ALA A 104 5.21 -12.64 10.79
C ALA A 104 6.31 -11.58 11.02
N SER A 105 7.58 -12.00 11.00
CA SER A 105 8.75 -11.13 11.10
C SER A 105 9.14 -10.46 9.76
N ASN A 106 8.56 -10.90 8.64
CA ASN A 106 8.85 -10.32 7.33
C ASN A 106 8.25 -8.89 7.24
N PRO A 107 9.08 -7.87 6.90
CA PRO A 107 8.61 -6.50 6.75
C PRO A 107 7.48 -6.34 5.73
N LEU A 108 7.42 -7.15 4.68
CA LEU A 108 6.38 -7.11 3.65
C LEU A 108 5.02 -7.58 4.19
N VAL A 109 5.01 -8.63 5.03
CA VAL A 109 3.79 -9.08 5.73
C VAL A 109 3.30 -7.96 6.65
N ARG A 110 4.21 -7.37 7.41
CA ARG A 110 3.88 -6.26 8.32
C ARG A 110 3.35 -5.04 7.57
N LEU A 111 3.95 -4.70 6.42
CA LEU A 111 3.49 -3.60 5.57
C LEU A 111 2.05 -3.83 5.09
N GLY A 112 1.75 -5.04 4.60
CA GLY A 112 0.39 -5.41 4.21
C GLY A 112 -0.62 -5.28 5.36
N GLN A 113 -0.30 -5.78 6.54
CA GLN A 113 -1.15 -5.65 7.73
C GLN A 113 -1.36 -4.19 8.14
N LEU A 114 -0.29 -3.37 8.15
CA LEU A 114 -0.38 -1.96 8.49
C LEU A 114 -1.20 -1.17 7.48
N SER A 115 -1.15 -1.51 6.18
CA SER A 115 -1.98 -0.86 5.15
C SER A 115 -3.47 -1.11 5.39
N VAL A 116 -3.84 -2.34 5.76
CA VAL A 116 -5.22 -2.70 6.11
C VAL A 116 -5.66 -1.99 7.39
N GLU A 117 -4.79 -1.97 8.42
CA GLU A 117 -5.12 -1.30 9.69
C GLU A 117 -5.27 0.22 9.48
N ALA A 118 -4.40 0.85 8.68
CA ALA A 118 -4.53 2.28 8.33
C ALA A 118 -5.86 2.57 7.63
N ALA A 119 -6.26 1.77 6.65
CA ALA A 119 -7.54 1.93 5.95
C ALA A 119 -8.74 1.71 6.90
N LYS A 120 -8.65 0.74 7.82
CA LYS A 120 -9.67 0.50 8.85
C LYS A 120 -9.79 1.68 9.82
N GLN A 121 -8.66 2.22 10.30
CA GLN A 121 -8.65 3.39 11.18
C GLN A 121 -9.20 4.62 10.46
N HIS A 122 -8.88 4.81 9.18
CA HIS A 122 -9.47 5.86 8.36
C HIS A 122 -11.00 5.72 8.31
N ARG A 123 -11.53 4.52 8.02
CA ARG A 123 -12.98 4.28 8.03
C ARG A 123 -13.63 4.58 9.39
N GLN A 124 -12.98 4.18 10.49
CA GLN A 124 -13.46 4.48 11.85
C GLN A 124 -13.44 5.98 12.14
N GLY A 125 -12.40 6.69 11.69
CA GLY A 125 -12.32 8.15 11.78
C GLY A 125 -13.47 8.84 11.01
N VAL A 126 -13.77 8.38 9.79
CA VAL A 126 -14.92 8.88 9.03
C VAL A 126 -16.25 8.56 9.72
N GLN A 127 -16.38 7.40 10.37
CA GLN A 127 -17.56 7.07 11.19
C GLN A 127 -17.70 8.01 12.40
N GLY A 128 -16.61 8.55 12.92
CA GLY A 128 -16.60 9.56 13.96
C GLY A 128 -17.40 10.81 13.61
N LEU A 129 -17.55 11.13 12.32
CA LEU A 129 -18.35 12.26 11.85
C LEU A 129 -19.87 12.13 12.09
N TYR A 130 -20.36 10.95 12.49
CA TYR A 130 -21.74 10.78 12.93
C TYR A 130 -22.01 11.39 14.31
N TYR A 131 -20.98 11.59 15.11
CA TYR A 131 -21.10 12.11 16.46
C TYR A 131 -20.97 13.63 16.51
N PRO A 132 -21.57 14.28 17.52
CA PRO A 132 -21.39 15.72 17.72
C PRO A 132 -19.92 16.05 18.01
N ASN A 133 -19.48 17.17 17.47
CA ASN A 133 -18.20 17.74 17.82
C ASN A 133 -18.38 18.61 19.07
N VAL A 134 -17.62 18.31 20.11
CA VAL A 134 -17.59 19.12 21.35
C VAL A 134 -16.25 19.80 21.43
N SER A 135 -16.26 21.11 21.43
CA SER A 135 -15.05 21.95 21.51
C SER A 135 -15.13 22.92 22.67
N THR A 136 -13.99 23.24 23.23
CA THR A 136 -13.85 24.26 24.27
C THR A 136 -12.77 25.22 23.85
N PHE A 137 -12.97 26.50 24.12
CA PHE A 137 -11.94 27.51 23.93
C PHE A 137 -11.93 28.54 25.08
N LEU A 138 -10.75 29.03 25.38
CA LEU A 138 -10.49 30.04 26.38
C LEU A 138 -9.79 31.20 25.68
N ASP A 139 -10.47 32.35 25.64
CA ASP A 139 -9.93 33.56 25.08
C ASP A 139 -9.60 34.55 26.19
N ASN A 140 -8.43 35.18 26.11
CA ASN A 140 -8.05 36.31 26.96
C ASN A 140 -7.76 37.49 26.05
N LEU A 141 -8.62 38.51 26.14
CA LEU A 141 -8.56 39.69 25.31
C LEU A 141 -8.23 40.94 26.17
N HIS A 142 -7.21 41.65 25.73
CA HIS A 142 -6.87 42.97 26.30
C HIS A 142 -7.10 44.05 25.26
N LEU A 143 -8.02 44.97 25.54
CA LEU A 143 -8.28 46.15 24.71
C LEU A 143 -7.44 47.33 25.21
N ASN A 144 -6.77 48.05 24.30
CA ASN A 144 -6.00 49.26 24.66
C ASN A 144 -6.89 50.39 25.16
N GLN A 145 -8.14 50.41 24.71
CA GLN A 145 -9.15 51.41 25.11
C GLN A 145 -10.44 50.72 25.53
N GLN A 146 -11.14 51.32 26.47
CA GLN A 146 -12.45 50.92 26.91
C GLN A 146 -13.50 51.39 25.90
N THR A 147 -14.29 50.47 25.34
CA THR A 147 -15.28 50.81 24.33
C THR A 147 -16.65 50.98 24.97
N GLY A 148 -17.23 52.15 24.83
CA GLY A 148 -18.54 52.47 25.40
C GLY A 148 -19.38 53.35 24.46
N GLN A 149 -20.64 53.46 24.77
CA GLN A 149 -21.59 54.39 24.09
C GLN A 149 -22.09 55.40 25.11
N VAL A 150 -22.31 56.63 24.65
CA VAL A 150 -22.99 57.65 25.47
C VAL A 150 -24.50 57.58 25.22
N LEU A 151 -25.22 57.11 26.22
CA LEU A 151 -26.69 57.16 26.23
C LEU A 151 -27.16 58.57 26.63
N SER A 152 -27.60 59.34 25.67
CA SER A 152 -28.19 60.67 25.95
C SER A 152 -29.71 60.53 26.08
N VAL A 153 -30.21 60.79 27.30
CA VAL A 153 -31.68 60.90 27.53
C VAL A 153 -32.05 62.35 27.37
N ARG A 154 -32.39 62.73 26.14
CA ARG A 154 -32.69 64.15 25.73
C ARG A 154 -33.74 64.88 26.59
N ARG A 155 -34.71 64.12 27.17
CA ARG A 155 -35.75 64.70 28.04
C ARG A 155 -35.28 65.13 29.43
N LEU A 156 -34.12 64.61 29.88
CA LEU A 156 -33.58 64.82 31.19
C LEU A 156 -32.24 65.55 31.16
N GLY A 157 -31.72 65.88 29.96
CA GLY A 157 -30.42 66.52 29.80
C GLY A 157 -29.26 65.65 30.30
N LEU A 158 -29.49 64.36 30.52
CA LEU A 158 -28.51 63.43 31.08
C LEU A 158 -27.76 62.69 29.96
N SER A 159 -26.45 62.72 29.97
CA SER A 159 -25.57 61.93 29.14
C SER A 159 -24.81 60.93 30.03
N LEU A 160 -25.20 59.67 29.97
CA LEU A 160 -24.59 58.60 30.75
C LEU A 160 -23.63 57.78 29.84
N PRO A 161 -22.30 57.78 30.14
CA PRO A 161 -21.39 56.91 29.46
C PRO A 161 -21.62 55.46 29.93
N VAL A 162 -21.99 54.57 29.02
CA VAL A 162 -22.16 53.15 29.31
C VAL A 162 -21.05 52.38 28.64
N ASN A 163 -20.19 51.79 29.46
CA ASN A 163 -19.18 50.87 28.95
C ASN A 163 -19.80 49.56 28.49
N VAL A 164 -19.62 49.23 27.25
CA VAL A 164 -20.18 48.00 26.64
C VAL A 164 -19.22 46.82 26.79
N PHE A 165 -17.94 47.05 26.59
CA PHE A 165 -16.92 46.02 26.68
C PHE A 165 -15.92 46.31 27.82
N ASN A 166 -15.50 45.23 28.48
CA ASN A 166 -14.45 45.31 29.49
C ASN A 166 -13.06 45.40 28.82
N LYS A 167 -12.16 46.18 29.42
CA LYS A 167 -10.78 46.35 28.92
C LYS A 167 -10.00 45.02 28.96
N ASN A 168 -10.17 44.26 30.04
CA ASN A 168 -9.61 42.92 30.20
C ASN A 168 -10.74 41.93 30.26
N SER A 169 -10.71 40.98 29.34
CA SER A 169 -11.80 40.00 29.19
C SER A 169 -11.22 38.59 29.11
N THR A 170 -11.77 37.70 29.89
CA THR A 170 -11.52 36.26 29.77
C THR A 170 -12.85 35.62 29.46
N ILE A 171 -12.89 34.81 28.39
CA ILE A 171 -14.08 34.12 27.92
C ILE A 171 -13.75 32.64 27.85
N PHE A 172 -14.49 31.85 28.58
CA PHE A 172 -14.55 30.39 28.40
C PHE A 172 -15.82 30.02 27.63
N ASN A 173 -15.66 29.25 26.58
CA ASN A 173 -16.79 28.76 25.81
C ASN A 173 -16.65 27.26 25.61
N ALA A 174 -17.72 26.52 25.87
CA ALA A 174 -17.85 25.11 25.54
C ALA A 174 -19.04 24.95 24.58
N MET A 175 -18.80 24.39 23.42
CA MET A 175 -19.82 24.27 22.37
C MET A 175 -19.86 22.84 21.82
N ALA A 176 -21.07 22.31 21.67
CA ALA A 176 -21.34 21.08 20.94
C ALA A 176 -22.05 21.43 19.63
N THR A 177 -21.56 20.90 18.52
CA THR A 177 -22.16 21.10 17.20
C THR A 177 -22.45 19.74 16.56
N GLN A 178 -23.68 19.55 16.09
CA GLN A 178 -24.11 18.35 15.36
C GLN A 178 -24.61 18.76 13.98
N PRO A 179 -23.88 18.45 12.91
CA PRO A 179 -24.42 18.58 11.57
C PRO A 179 -25.54 17.55 11.35
N VAL A 180 -26.70 17.99 10.85
CA VAL A 180 -27.87 17.12 10.66
C VAL A 180 -27.95 16.63 9.21
N THR A 181 -28.07 17.57 8.25
CA THR A 181 -28.12 17.18 6.84
C THR A 181 -26.81 16.60 6.31
N PRO A 182 -25.60 17.02 6.77
CA PRO A 182 -24.36 16.37 6.40
C PRO A 182 -24.26 14.90 6.82
N LEU A 183 -25.09 14.40 7.73
CA LEU A 183 -25.12 12.95 8.06
C LEU A 183 -25.38 12.06 6.85
N PHE A 184 -26.19 12.54 5.86
CA PHE A 184 -26.38 11.83 4.60
C PHE A 184 -25.08 11.75 3.79
N SER A 185 -24.28 12.82 3.81
CA SER A 185 -22.95 12.85 3.18
C SER A 185 -21.97 11.91 3.92
N VAL A 186 -21.99 11.90 5.25
CA VAL A 186 -21.17 11.00 6.07
C VAL A 186 -21.45 9.53 5.71
N HIS A 187 -22.69 9.16 5.46
CA HIS A 187 -23.03 7.81 5.01
C HIS A 187 -22.29 7.43 3.71
N GLN A 188 -22.22 8.33 2.74
CA GLN A 188 -21.49 8.08 1.49
C GLN A 188 -19.98 8.07 1.71
N LEU A 189 -19.45 8.95 2.57
CA LEU A 189 -18.03 8.96 2.94
C LEU A 189 -17.60 7.66 3.62
N VAL A 190 -18.43 7.11 4.52
CA VAL A 190 -18.20 5.80 5.15
C VAL A 190 -18.21 4.68 4.09
N LYS A 191 -19.09 4.78 3.08
CA LYS A 191 -19.11 3.82 1.97
C LYS A 191 -17.83 3.87 1.14
N ILE A 192 -17.30 5.07 0.87
CA ILE A 192 -16.02 5.27 0.20
C ILE A 192 -14.88 4.68 1.03
N ALA A 193 -14.78 5.03 2.33
CA ALA A 193 -13.74 4.53 3.20
C ALA A 193 -13.79 3.00 3.41
N ARG A 194 -14.98 2.39 3.36
CA ARG A 194 -15.14 0.93 3.36
C ARG A 194 -14.62 0.30 2.08
N ALA A 195 -14.85 0.94 0.94
CA ALA A 195 -14.31 0.47 -0.33
C ALA A 195 -12.77 0.53 -0.32
N ASP A 196 -12.17 1.59 0.24
CA ASP A 196 -10.71 1.69 0.40
C ASP A 196 -10.15 0.59 1.33
N GLU A 197 -10.83 0.27 2.43
CA GLU A 197 -10.45 -0.86 3.29
C GLU A 197 -10.52 -2.20 2.55
N ASN A 198 -11.55 -2.42 1.72
CA ASN A 198 -11.68 -3.63 0.91
C ASN A 198 -10.56 -3.75 -0.14
N ILE A 199 -10.17 -2.63 -0.77
CA ILE A 199 -9.02 -2.58 -1.70
C ILE A 199 -7.72 -2.94 -0.95
N ALA A 200 -7.49 -2.32 0.21
CA ALA A 200 -6.31 -2.58 1.02
C ALA A 200 -6.23 -4.07 1.43
N ARG A 201 -7.34 -4.67 1.82
CA ARG A 201 -7.42 -6.10 2.16
C ARG A 201 -7.11 -6.99 0.96
N ALA A 202 -7.67 -6.69 -0.21
CA ALA A 202 -7.43 -7.46 -1.42
C ALA A 202 -5.96 -7.43 -1.87
N LYS A 203 -5.27 -6.31 -1.61
CA LYS A 203 -3.86 -6.11 -1.98
C LYS A 203 -2.85 -6.55 -0.93
N ALA A 204 -3.28 -6.76 0.32
CA ALA A 204 -2.37 -6.98 1.44
C ALA A 204 -1.44 -8.18 1.28
N GLY A 205 -1.89 -9.24 0.60
CA GLY A 205 -1.10 -10.44 0.34
C GLY A 205 -0.19 -10.36 -0.88
N MET A 206 -0.38 -9.40 -1.80
CA MET A 206 0.40 -9.34 -3.04
C MET A 206 1.91 -9.22 -2.83
N PRO A 207 2.43 -8.35 -1.93
CA PRO A 207 3.87 -8.24 -1.70
C PRO A 207 4.49 -9.52 -1.15
N VAL A 208 3.72 -10.27 -0.35
CA VAL A 208 4.16 -11.56 0.22
C VAL A 208 4.26 -12.62 -0.87
N ALA A 209 3.24 -12.71 -1.74
CA ALA A 209 3.23 -13.62 -2.87
C ALA A 209 4.38 -13.32 -3.85
N GLU A 210 4.66 -12.04 -4.14
CA GLU A 210 5.80 -11.64 -4.97
C GLU A 210 7.14 -12.02 -4.34
N ALA A 211 7.30 -11.85 -3.02
CA ALA A 211 8.49 -12.25 -2.31
C ALA A 211 8.69 -13.76 -2.35
N ALA A 212 7.62 -14.54 -2.12
CA ALA A 212 7.67 -16.00 -2.21
C ALA A 212 8.09 -16.47 -3.62
N MET A 213 7.53 -15.85 -4.68
CA MET A 213 7.91 -16.18 -6.07
C MET A 213 9.37 -15.81 -6.37
N LYS A 214 9.90 -14.71 -5.83
CA LYS A 214 11.30 -14.32 -5.97
C LYS A 214 12.24 -15.30 -5.27
N ILE A 215 11.88 -15.74 -4.07
CA ILE A 215 12.63 -16.76 -3.32
C ILE A 215 12.61 -18.09 -4.07
N GLU A 216 11.44 -18.53 -4.54
CA GLU A 216 11.33 -19.75 -5.34
C GLU A 216 12.21 -19.68 -6.59
N LYS A 217 12.18 -18.56 -7.31
CA LYS A 217 13.03 -18.34 -8.47
C LYS A 217 14.52 -18.47 -8.11
N ASN A 218 14.98 -17.77 -7.07
CA ASN A 218 16.39 -17.83 -6.65
C ASN A 218 16.79 -19.21 -6.15
N PHE A 219 15.90 -19.93 -5.48
CA PHE A 219 16.15 -21.31 -5.05
C PHE A 219 16.41 -22.23 -6.24
N PHE A 220 15.55 -22.17 -7.28
CA PHE A 220 15.76 -22.97 -8.49
C PHE A 220 16.95 -22.51 -9.32
N ASP A 221 17.18 -21.19 -9.44
CA ASP A 221 18.36 -20.65 -10.12
C ASP A 221 19.65 -21.15 -9.45
N LEU A 222 19.68 -21.25 -8.12
CA LEU A 222 20.81 -21.81 -7.37
C LEU A 222 20.95 -23.32 -7.59
N LEU A 223 19.83 -24.09 -7.61
CA LEU A 223 19.87 -25.52 -7.97
C LEU A 223 20.45 -25.74 -9.37
N VAL A 224 19.99 -24.96 -10.35
CA VAL A 224 20.52 -24.98 -11.71
C VAL A 224 22.01 -24.66 -11.74
N ALA A 225 22.43 -23.58 -11.06
CA ALA A 225 23.82 -23.16 -11.01
C ALA A 225 24.74 -24.22 -10.35
N GLN A 226 24.26 -24.91 -9.31
CA GLN A 226 24.98 -26.04 -8.71
C GLN A 226 25.15 -27.19 -9.68
N ARG A 227 24.14 -27.51 -10.51
CA ARG A 227 24.25 -28.53 -11.55
C ARG A 227 25.16 -28.10 -12.71
N GLU A 228 25.08 -26.84 -13.12
CA GLU A 228 25.99 -26.24 -14.11
C GLU A 228 27.45 -26.30 -13.62
N LEU A 229 27.72 -26.03 -12.34
CA LEU A 229 29.06 -26.17 -11.75
C LEU A 229 29.57 -27.62 -11.78
N THR A 230 28.70 -28.57 -11.36
CA THR A 230 29.00 -30.00 -11.43
C THR A 230 29.34 -30.43 -12.85
N SER A 231 28.61 -29.96 -13.85
CA SER A 231 28.88 -30.22 -15.27
C SER A 231 30.22 -29.61 -15.71
N ALA A 232 30.47 -28.35 -15.34
CA ALA A 232 31.72 -27.66 -15.71
C ALA A 232 32.96 -28.34 -15.09
N GLU A 233 32.86 -28.81 -13.83
CA GLU A 233 33.92 -29.58 -13.16
C GLU A 233 34.17 -30.93 -13.84
N ALA A 234 33.11 -31.65 -14.26
CA ALA A 234 33.22 -32.88 -14.99
C ALA A 234 33.87 -32.68 -16.38
N ASP A 235 33.42 -31.64 -17.11
CA ASP A 235 34.01 -31.26 -18.41
C ASP A 235 35.49 -30.83 -18.24
N ALA A 236 35.85 -30.12 -17.19
CA ALA A 236 37.25 -29.73 -16.90
C ALA A 236 38.15 -30.96 -16.61
N LYS A 237 37.65 -31.94 -15.85
CA LYS A 237 38.34 -33.21 -15.61
C LYS A 237 38.58 -33.97 -16.92
N LYS A 238 37.60 -34.02 -17.83
CA LYS A 238 37.72 -34.65 -19.14
C LYS A 238 38.79 -33.98 -20.01
N VAL A 239 38.77 -32.65 -20.06
CA VAL A 239 39.74 -31.86 -20.82
C VAL A 239 41.15 -32.02 -20.24
N GLN A 240 41.30 -32.00 -18.92
CA GLN A 240 42.56 -32.23 -18.23
C GLN A 240 43.13 -33.62 -18.55
N ALA A 241 42.32 -34.67 -18.54
CA ALA A 241 42.73 -36.02 -18.93
C ALA A 241 43.23 -36.07 -20.38
N LYS A 242 42.55 -35.43 -21.31
CA LYS A 242 42.97 -35.31 -22.71
C LYS A 242 44.28 -34.53 -22.84
N TRP A 243 44.45 -33.44 -22.11
CA TRP A 243 45.68 -32.64 -22.10
C TRP A 243 46.88 -33.46 -21.61
N LEU A 244 46.74 -34.22 -20.53
CA LEU A 244 47.79 -35.11 -20.00
C LEU A 244 48.21 -36.16 -21.03
N THR A 245 47.26 -36.75 -21.76
CA THR A 245 47.54 -37.76 -22.80
C THR A 245 48.28 -37.14 -23.98
N ALA A 246 47.95 -35.96 -24.40
CA ALA A 246 48.55 -35.26 -25.52
C ALA A 246 49.93 -34.66 -25.19
N SER A 247 50.10 -34.14 -23.98
CA SER A 247 51.41 -33.64 -23.49
C SER A 247 52.47 -34.73 -23.55
N ASN A 248 52.06 -35.98 -23.36
CA ASN A 248 52.97 -37.15 -23.46
C ASN A 248 53.29 -37.57 -24.92
N SER A 249 52.53 -37.04 -25.93
CA SER A 249 52.73 -37.42 -27.35
C SER A 249 53.67 -36.51 -28.13
N GLY A 250 54.16 -35.41 -27.55
CA GLY A 250 55.36 -34.67 -28.02
C GLY A 250 55.15 -33.72 -29.24
N THR A 251 53.95 -33.43 -29.72
CA THR A 251 53.71 -32.50 -30.83
C THR A 251 53.31 -31.11 -30.34
N PRO A 252 54.13 -30.02 -30.59
CA PRO A 252 53.93 -28.70 -29.99
C PRO A 252 52.60 -28.01 -30.37
N ILE A 253 52.08 -28.20 -31.57
CA ILE A 253 50.86 -27.55 -32.08
C ILE A 253 49.58 -28.12 -31.39
N VAL A 254 49.58 -29.43 -31.15
CA VAL A 254 48.47 -30.10 -30.46
C VAL A 254 48.41 -29.72 -28.99
N SER A 255 49.58 -29.52 -28.35
CA SER A 255 49.66 -29.09 -26.95
C SER A 255 49.05 -27.68 -26.71
N THR A 256 49.32 -26.72 -27.61
CA THR A 256 48.77 -25.33 -27.46
C THR A 256 47.26 -25.25 -27.62
N ALA A 257 46.70 -26.02 -28.57
CA ALA A 257 45.23 -26.07 -28.75
C ALA A 257 44.54 -26.66 -27.53
N GLN A 258 45.13 -27.74 -26.95
CA GLN A 258 44.58 -28.39 -25.76
C GLN A 258 44.80 -27.61 -24.48
N GLU A 259 45.89 -26.84 -24.36
CA GLU A 259 46.11 -25.90 -23.28
C GLU A 259 45.06 -24.79 -23.29
N THR A 260 44.72 -24.27 -24.49
CA THR A 260 43.62 -23.27 -24.65
C THR A 260 42.28 -23.86 -24.23
N GLU A 261 42.00 -25.13 -24.59
CA GLU A 261 40.77 -25.84 -24.18
C GLU A 261 40.73 -26.05 -22.66
N MET A 262 41.85 -26.40 -22.04
CA MET A 262 41.98 -26.56 -20.59
C MET A 262 41.73 -25.22 -19.84
N LEU A 263 42.38 -24.14 -20.26
CA LEU A 263 42.16 -22.80 -19.68
C LEU A 263 40.73 -22.32 -19.88
N GLY A 264 40.09 -22.67 -21.02
CA GLY A 264 38.69 -22.43 -21.28
C GLY A 264 37.77 -23.16 -20.29
N ALA A 265 38.08 -24.43 -19.99
CA ALA A 265 37.34 -25.23 -19.02
C ALA A 265 37.51 -24.73 -17.58
N GLU A 266 38.75 -24.35 -17.18
CA GLU A 266 38.99 -23.73 -15.87
C GLU A 266 38.25 -22.41 -15.71
N ARG A 267 38.21 -21.57 -16.75
CA ARG A 267 37.42 -20.35 -16.76
C ARG A 267 35.92 -20.64 -16.58
N ALA A 268 35.39 -21.67 -17.22
CA ALA A 268 33.99 -22.08 -17.06
C ALA A 268 33.68 -22.49 -15.61
N VAL A 269 34.55 -23.24 -14.97
CA VAL A 269 34.42 -23.60 -13.54
C VAL A 269 34.40 -22.36 -12.66
N LEU A 270 35.35 -21.43 -12.85
CA LEU A 270 35.39 -20.17 -12.08
C LEU A 270 34.12 -19.34 -12.24
N LEU A 271 33.60 -19.20 -13.46
CA LEU A 271 32.37 -18.47 -13.71
C LEU A 271 31.17 -19.13 -13.04
N SER A 272 31.05 -20.46 -13.12
CA SER A 272 29.99 -21.22 -12.46
C SER A 272 30.09 -21.14 -10.94
N THR A 273 31.31 -21.18 -10.38
CA THR A 273 31.54 -21.00 -8.93
C THR A 273 31.11 -19.62 -8.46
N ASN A 274 31.47 -18.56 -9.18
CA ASN A 274 31.06 -17.20 -8.85
C ASN A 274 29.53 -17.05 -8.91
N LYS A 275 28.89 -17.64 -9.92
CA LYS A 275 27.42 -17.64 -10.05
C LYS A 275 26.72 -18.32 -8.86
N VAL A 276 27.23 -19.47 -8.43
CA VAL A 276 26.72 -20.17 -7.23
C VAL A 276 26.90 -19.30 -5.99
N GLN A 277 28.05 -18.66 -5.84
CA GLN A 277 28.30 -17.76 -4.71
C GLN A 277 27.37 -16.55 -4.68
N GLU A 278 27.17 -15.90 -5.82
CA GLU A 278 26.24 -14.76 -5.98
C GLU A 278 24.81 -15.15 -5.61
N LEU A 279 24.31 -16.25 -6.17
CA LEU A 279 22.95 -16.73 -5.91
C LEU A 279 22.77 -17.19 -4.46
N THR A 280 23.79 -17.82 -3.85
CA THR A 280 23.80 -18.19 -2.43
C THR A 280 23.70 -16.94 -1.54
N THR A 281 24.48 -15.91 -1.84
CA THR A 281 24.45 -14.63 -1.10
C THR A 281 23.08 -13.97 -1.24
N SER A 282 22.54 -13.91 -2.46
CA SER A 282 21.20 -13.35 -2.74
C SER A 282 20.11 -14.11 -1.97
N LEU A 283 20.14 -15.43 -1.97
CA LEU A 283 19.16 -16.23 -1.24
C LEU A 283 19.31 -16.05 0.28
N ASN A 284 20.53 -16.04 0.82
CA ASN A 284 20.78 -15.77 2.23
C ASN A 284 20.20 -14.41 2.66
N GLN A 285 20.38 -13.36 1.86
CA GLN A 285 19.82 -12.04 2.14
C GLN A 285 18.28 -12.06 2.14
N MET A 286 17.66 -12.77 1.20
CA MET A 286 16.20 -12.85 1.11
C MET A 286 15.57 -13.58 2.29
N ILE A 287 16.21 -14.62 2.81
CA ILE A 287 15.71 -15.41 3.95
C ILE A 287 16.26 -14.94 5.30
N GLY A 288 17.12 -13.91 5.30
CA GLY A 288 17.67 -13.30 6.52
C GLY A 288 18.78 -14.10 7.19
N LEU A 289 19.51 -14.94 6.45
CA LEU A 289 20.70 -15.64 6.95
C LEU A 289 21.95 -14.74 6.82
N PRO A 290 22.98 -14.98 7.65
CA PRO A 290 24.27 -14.27 7.55
C PRO A 290 24.92 -14.49 6.19
N GLU A 291 25.59 -13.46 5.68
CA GLU A 291 26.42 -13.57 4.46
C GLU A 291 27.52 -14.62 4.66
N GLY A 292 27.75 -15.45 3.64
CA GLY A 292 28.73 -16.52 3.70
C GLY A 292 28.20 -17.85 4.29
N THR A 293 26.95 -17.93 4.69
CA THR A 293 26.34 -19.21 5.08
C THR A 293 26.30 -20.16 3.88
N LYS A 294 26.85 -21.36 4.04
CA LYS A 294 26.79 -22.39 3.01
C LYS A 294 25.41 -23.05 3.03
N LEU A 295 24.77 -23.12 1.87
CA LEU A 295 23.47 -23.74 1.69
C LEU A 295 23.59 -25.05 0.91
N GLU A 296 23.00 -26.10 1.45
CA GLU A 296 22.73 -27.34 0.75
C GLU A 296 21.23 -27.38 0.42
N LEU A 297 20.91 -27.30 -0.85
CA LEU A 297 19.51 -27.27 -1.28
C LEU A 297 18.98 -28.69 -1.46
N VAL A 298 17.82 -28.95 -0.85
CA VAL A 298 17.07 -30.19 -1.08
C VAL A 298 16.17 -29.98 -2.28
N PRO A 299 16.28 -30.81 -3.34
CA PRO A 299 15.37 -30.73 -4.48
C PRO A 299 13.91 -30.81 -4.03
N PRO A 300 13.04 -29.91 -4.48
CA PRO A 300 11.66 -29.87 -4.04
C PRO A 300 10.87 -31.08 -4.54
N VAL A 301 9.80 -31.43 -3.81
CA VAL A 301 8.88 -32.44 -4.26
C VAL A 301 8.19 -31.93 -5.55
N PRO A 302 8.07 -32.78 -6.60
CA PRO A 302 7.41 -32.41 -7.85
C PRO A 302 5.99 -31.86 -7.61
N LEU A 303 5.67 -30.75 -8.26
CA LEU A 303 4.32 -30.20 -8.20
C LEU A 303 3.34 -31.13 -8.95
N VAL A 304 2.33 -31.65 -8.24
CA VAL A 304 1.32 -32.58 -8.79
C VAL A 304 -0.05 -31.91 -8.92
N GLU A 305 -0.18 -30.68 -8.44
CA GLU A 305 -1.45 -29.96 -8.46
C GLU A 305 -1.91 -29.63 -9.89
N ASP A 306 -3.19 -29.83 -10.16
CA ASP A 306 -3.83 -29.51 -11.44
C ASP A 306 -4.97 -28.51 -11.24
N ILE A 307 -4.93 -27.40 -11.98
CA ILE A 307 -5.99 -26.41 -12.02
C ILE A 307 -6.69 -26.57 -13.37
N SER A 308 -8.02 -26.69 -13.35
CA SER A 308 -8.79 -26.70 -14.60
C SER A 308 -8.99 -25.27 -15.13
N GLN A 309 -9.05 -25.12 -16.46
CA GLN A 309 -9.30 -23.81 -17.08
C GLN A 309 -10.64 -23.21 -16.61
N LYS A 310 -11.65 -24.06 -16.41
CA LYS A 310 -12.96 -23.62 -15.92
C LYS A 310 -12.86 -23.05 -14.51
N GLU A 311 -12.19 -23.76 -13.62
CA GLU A 311 -11.97 -23.31 -12.24
C GLU A 311 -11.20 -21.98 -12.18
N ALA A 312 -10.15 -21.84 -12.98
CA ALA A 312 -9.38 -20.60 -13.08
C ALA A 312 -10.24 -19.42 -13.55
N THR A 313 -11.13 -19.66 -14.52
CA THR A 313 -12.03 -18.62 -15.04
C THR A 313 -13.11 -18.26 -14.02
N ASP A 314 -13.71 -19.25 -13.35
CA ASP A 314 -14.76 -19.01 -12.35
C ASP A 314 -14.23 -18.23 -11.13
N LYS A 315 -13.00 -18.51 -10.70
CA LYS A 315 -12.35 -17.84 -9.58
C LYS A 315 -11.72 -16.49 -9.95
N ALA A 316 -11.63 -16.14 -11.22
CA ALA A 316 -11.03 -14.86 -11.68
C ALA A 316 -11.73 -13.61 -11.12
N ALA A 317 -13.00 -13.74 -10.72
CA ALA A 317 -13.74 -12.64 -10.04
C ALA A 317 -13.15 -12.26 -8.68
N ALA A 318 -12.41 -13.17 -8.01
CA ALA A 318 -11.71 -12.91 -6.75
C ALA A 318 -10.34 -12.22 -6.94
N ASN A 319 -9.95 -11.93 -8.18
CA ASN A 319 -8.70 -11.25 -8.47
C ASN A 319 -8.65 -9.86 -7.82
N PRO A 320 -7.55 -9.49 -7.14
CA PRO A 320 -7.41 -8.18 -6.50
C PRO A 320 -7.64 -6.99 -7.43
N GLU A 321 -7.23 -7.06 -8.72
CA GLU A 321 -7.47 -6.00 -9.70
C GLU A 321 -8.97 -5.85 -10.01
N VAL A 322 -9.73 -6.96 -10.07
CA VAL A 322 -11.18 -6.93 -10.28
C VAL A 322 -11.87 -6.34 -9.05
N ILE A 323 -11.49 -6.77 -7.85
CA ILE A 323 -12.00 -6.22 -6.59
C ILE A 323 -11.72 -4.71 -6.52
N GLU A 324 -10.52 -4.26 -6.85
CA GLU A 324 -10.15 -2.85 -6.87
C GLU A 324 -11.03 -2.06 -7.84
N ALA A 325 -11.23 -2.56 -9.06
CA ALA A 325 -12.08 -1.90 -10.05
C ALA A 325 -13.53 -1.80 -9.56
N GLU A 326 -14.10 -2.88 -9.01
CA GLU A 326 -15.46 -2.88 -8.45
C GLU A 326 -15.59 -1.91 -7.26
N GLN A 327 -14.64 -1.90 -6.33
CA GLN A 327 -14.66 -0.96 -5.21
C GLN A 327 -14.47 0.49 -5.69
N THR A 328 -13.70 0.72 -6.75
CA THR A 328 -13.53 2.04 -7.37
C THR A 328 -14.84 2.52 -8.00
N SER A 329 -15.60 1.65 -8.67
CA SER A 329 -16.95 1.98 -9.16
C SER A 329 -17.90 2.34 -7.99
N ILE A 330 -17.88 1.57 -6.89
CA ILE A 330 -18.65 1.87 -5.68
C ILE A 330 -18.31 3.26 -5.12
N LYS A 331 -17.01 3.62 -5.09
CA LYS A 331 -16.54 4.95 -4.66
C LYS A 331 -17.06 6.05 -5.58
N ALA A 332 -16.99 5.85 -6.90
CA ALA A 332 -17.44 6.82 -7.89
C ALA A 332 -18.96 7.08 -7.78
N HIS A 333 -19.77 6.04 -7.61
CA HIS A 333 -21.21 6.17 -7.38
C HIS A 333 -21.55 6.84 -6.03
N ALA A 334 -20.79 6.54 -4.97
CA ALA A 334 -20.92 7.25 -3.71
C ALA A 334 -20.55 8.74 -3.84
N GLY A 335 -19.49 9.05 -4.61
CA GLY A 335 -19.09 10.40 -4.97
C GLY A 335 -20.17 11.14 -5.76
N LEU A 336 -20.82 10.47 -6.72
CA LEU A 336 -21.97 11.03 -7.45
C LEU A 336 -23.14 11.38 -6.52
N THR A 337 -23.41 10.51 -5.54
CA THR A 337 -24.43 10.78 -4.53
C THR A 337 -24.05 11.98 -3.66
N LEU A 338 -22.79 12.06 -3.22
CA LEU A 338 -22.26 13.23 -2.49
C LEU A 338 -22.41 14.52 -3.30
N SER A 339 -22.05 14.51 -4.57
CA SER A 339 -22.20 15.66 -5.45
C SER A 339 -23.65 16.12 -5.57
N LYS A 340 -24.61 15.18 -5.63
CA LYS A 340 -26.05 15.51 -5.63
C LYS A 340 -26.53 16.09 -4.29
N LEU A 341 -25.96 15.66 -3.16
CA LEU A 341 -26.29 16.18 -1.83
C LEU A 341 -25.90 17.65 -1.65
N THR A 342 -25.05 18.22 -2.49
CA THR A 342 -24.71 19.65 -2.48
C THR A 342 -25.91 20.56 -2.80
N TYR A 343 -27.00 20.02 -3.37
CA TYR A 343 -28.26 20.74 -3.58
C TYR A 343 -29.14 20.77 -2.34
N VAL A 344 -28.82 20.02 -1.28
CA VAL A 344 -29.59 20.02 -0.04
C VAL A 344 -29.06 21.11 0.89
N PRO A 345 -29.94 21.91 1.53
CA PRO A 345 -29.50 22.88 2.55
C PRO A 345 -28.70 22.21 3.66
N THR A 346 -27.56 22.81 4.05
CA THR A 346 -26.78 22.35 5.19
C THR A 346 -27.44 22.84 6.47
N VAL A 347 -27.91 21.93 7.31
CA VAL A 347 -28.50 22.21 8.62
C VAL A 347 -27.61 21.63 9.71
N ALA A 348 -27.24 22.45 10.69
CA ALA A 348 -26.56 22.01 11.89
C ALA A 348 -27.26 22.56 13.14
N ILE A 349 -27.26 21.75 14.19
CA ILE A 349 -27.71 22.14 15.53
C ILE A 349 -26.46 22.38 16.36
N PHE A 350 -26.50 23.44 17.13
CA PHE A 350 -25.40 23.77 18.05
C PHE A 350 -25.95 24.22 19.40
N GLY A 351 -25.23 23.91 20.45
CA GLY A 351 -25.54 24.40 21.78
C GLY A 351 -24.28 24.53 22.60
N GLY A 352 -24.32 25.43 23.55
CA GLY A 352 -23.12 25.69 24.33
C GLY A 352 -23.36 26.45 25.62
N PHE A 353 -22.27 26.63 26.32
CA PHE A 353 -22.17 27.39 27.55
C PHE A 353 -21.02 28.40 27.39
N THR A 354 -21.31 29.64 27.70
CA THR A 354 -20.31 30.72 27.73
C THR A 354 -20.21 31.26 29.14
N ASN A 355 -18.99 31.42 29.65
CA ASN A 355 -18.68 32.10 30.89
C ASN A 355 -17.56 33.12 30.62
N GLY A 356 -17.83 34.39 30.82
CA GLY A 356 -16.84 35.44 30.58
C GLY A 356 -17.29 36.84 30.99
N ASN A 357 -16.35 37.73 31.05
CA ASN A 357 -16.57 39.10 31.43
C ASN A 357 -16.34 40.09 30.27
N PHE A 358 -16.52 39.63 29.02
CA PHE A 358 -16.30 40.49 27.84
C PHE A 358 -17.30 41.65 27.75
N ILE A 359 -18.58 41.36 28.01
CA ILE A 359 -19.64 42.37 28.06
C ILE A 359 -19.90 42.74 29.52
N THR A 360 -20.14 44.02 29.77
CA THR A 360 -20.43 44.51 31.13
C THR A 360 -21.70 43.83 31.68
N GLN A 361 -21.64 43.36 32.92
CA GLN A 361 -22.75 42.58 33.56
C GLN A 361 -24.09 43.32 33.60
N SER A 362 -24.11 44.62 33.46
CA SER A 362 -25.31 45.43 33.36
C SER A 362 -26.11 45.20 32.04
N ILE A 363 -25.49 44.57 31.03
CA ILE A 363 -26.06 44.35 29.72
C ILE A 363 -26.36 42.86 29.49
N LEU A 364 -25.42 41.98 29.86
CA LEU A 364 -25.57 40.53 29.73
C LEU A 364 -25.00 39.82 30.96
N PRO A 365 -25.59 38.71 31.43
CA PRO A 365 -25.02 37.90 32.49
C PRO A 365 -23.64 37.34 32.05
N SER A 366 -22.73 37.20 32.99
CA SER A 366 -21.36 36.67 32.74
C SER A 366 -21.38 35.19 32.29
N ASN A 367 -22.45 34.50 32.58
CA ASN A 367 -22.64 33.09 32.17
C ASN A 367 -24.05 32.90 31.57
N PHE A 368 -24.10 32.22 30.45
CA PHE A 368 -25.35 31.83 29.79
C PHE A 368 -25.15 30.58 28.95
N THR A 369 -26.23 29.83 28.77
CA THR A 369 -26.34 28.72 27.83
C THR A 369 -27.13 29.17 26.61
N TYR A 370 -26.80 28.56 25.47
CA TYR A 370 -27.48 28.80 24.23
C TYR A 370 -27.71 27.51 23.47
N LEU A 371 -28.80 27.45 22.71
CA LEU A 371 -29.13 26.39 21.79
C LEU A 371 -29.69 27.05 20.53
N GLY A 372 -29.26 26.57 19.38
CA GLY A 372 -29.69 27.10 18.11
C GLY A 372 -29.50 26.13 16.98
N PHE A 373 -29.97 26.53 15.82
CA PHE A 373 -29.67 25.84 14.58
C PHE A 373 -29.22 26.86 13.54
N VAL A 374 -28.41 26.38 12.60
CA VAL A 374 -28.03 27.15 11.41
C VAL A 374 -28.41 26.35 10.18
N ALA A 375 -29.02 27.02 9.21
CA ALA A 375 -29.34 26.45 7.90
C ALA A 375 -28.70 27.35 6.84
N THR A 376 -27.83 26.75 6.02
CA THR A 376 -27.16 27.45 4.93
C THR A 376 -27.56 26.84 3.60
N PHE A 377 -27.95 27.69 2.67
CA PHE A 377 -28.32 27.26 1.32
C PHE A 377 -27.75 28.26 0.30
N THR A 378 -26.96 27.72 -0.66
CA THR A 378 -26.43 28.53 -1.75
C THR A 378 -27.45 28.61 -2.88
N LEU A 379 -28.04 29.77 -3.10
CA LEU A 379 -29.06 29.97 -4.14
C LEU A 379 -28.50 29.93 -5.56
N PHE A 380 -27.31 30.52 -5.75
CA PHE A 380 -26.67 30.59 -7.06
C PHE A 380 -25.14 30.52 -6.88
N ASP A 381 -24.46 29.70 -7.66
CA ASP A 381 -23.04 29.47 -7.62
C ASP A 381 -22.36 29.51 -9.01
N GLY A 382 -23.01 30.11 -10.00
CA GLY A 382 -22.50 30.20 -11.36
C GLY A 382 -22.49 28.83 -12.09
N PHE A 383 -23.47 27.97 -11.81
CA PHE A 383 -23.60 26.61 -12.38
C PHE A 383 -22.50 25.62 -11.97
N LYS A 384 -21.65 25.97 -10.98
CA LYS A 384 -20.56 25.13 -10.51
C LYS A 384 -21.06 23.76 -10.04
N ARG A 385 -22.16 23.69 -9.27
CA ARG A 385 -22.76 22.42 -8.81
C ARG A 385 -23.27 21.57 -9.95
N GLU A 386 -23.92 22.19 -10.95
CA GLU A 386 -24.45 21.46 -12.11
C GLU A 386 -23.34 20.79 -12.90
N HIS A 387 -22.28 21.55 -13.23
CA HIS A 387 -21.11 21.00 -13.94
C HIS A 387 -20.37 19.99 -13.09
N GLY A 388 -20.23 20.20 -11.78
CA GLY A 388 -19.63 19.23 -10.86
C GLY A 388 -20.40 17.90 -10.81
N VAL A 389 -21.74 17.93 -10.77
CA VAL A 389 -22.54 16.68 -10.85
C VAL A 389 -22.37 15.96 -12.18
N LYS A 390 -22.33 16.71 -13.30
CA LYS A 390 -22.11 16.14 -14.64
C LYS A 390 -20.71 15.51 -14.75
N GLU A 391 -19.70 16.17 -14.21
CA GLU A 391 -18.32 15.65 -14.14
C GLU A 391 -18.26 14.34 -13.36
N VAL A 392 -18.75 14.33 -12.12
CA VAL A 392 -18.74 13.13 -11.27
C VAL A 392 -19.61 12.00 -11.85
N LYS A 393 -20.69 12.34 -12.57
CA LYS A 393 -21.48 11.36 -13.31
C LYS A 393 -20.65 10.68 -14.41
N ALA A 394 -19.92 11.46 -15.21
CA ALA A 394 -19.01 10.91 -16.21
C ALA A 394 -17.91 10.06 -15.59
N GLN A 395 -17.36 10.47 -14.44
CA GLN A 395 -16.37 9.67 -13.68
C GLN A 395 -16.97 8.33 -13.20
N ALA A 396 -18.22 8.30 -12.76
CA ALA A 396 -18.90 7.07 -12.36
C ALA A 396 -19.10 6.13 -13.57
N GLU A 397 -19.53 6.65 -14.71
CA GLU A 397 -19.65 5.88 -15.96
C GLU A 397 -18.29 5.35 -16.45
N MET A 398 -17.22 6.15 -16.33
CA MET A 398 -15.84 5.70 -16.61
C MET A 398 -15.41 4.58 -15.67
N ALA A 399 -15.75 4.65 -14.39
CA ALA A 399 -15.43 3.59 -13.43
C ALA A 399 -16.17 2.28 -13.74
N ASP A 400 -17.44 2.33 -14.16
CA ASP A 400 -18.20 1.16 -14.58
C ASP A 400 -17.61 0.50 -15.83
N LEU A 401 -17.20 1.30 -16.82
CA LEU A 401 -16.46 0.81 -17.99
C LEU A 401 -15.10 0.21 -17.58
N GLY A 402 -14.43 0.83 -16.62
CA GLY A 402 -13.19 0.32 -16.03
C GLY A 402 -13.35 -1.08 -15.44
N VAL A 403 -14.46 -1.35 -14.74
CA VAL A 403 -14.78 -2.70 -14.24
C VAL A 403 -14.91 -3.71 -15.38
N GLN A 404 -15.64 -3.36 -16.44
CA GLN A 404 -15.82 -4.25 -17.60
C GLN A 404 -14.49 -4.55 -18.29
N LEU A 405 -13.67 -3.51 -18.52
CA LEU A 405 -12.35 -3.65 -19.13
C LEU A 405 -11.41 -4.50 -18.26
N THR A 406 -11.41 -4.29 -16.95
CA THR A 406 -10.57 -5.08 -16.02
C THR A 406 -11.02 -6.54 -16.00
N LYS A 407 -12.31 -6.83 -15.95
CA LYS A 407 -12.83 -8.20 -16.05
C LYS A 407 -12.43 -8.87 -17.35
N ALA A 408 -12.54 -8.19 -18.49
CA ALA A 408 -12.11 -8.70 -19.77
C ALA A 408 -10.58 -8.93 -19.84
N LYS A 409 -9.79 -7.99 -19.31
CA LYS A 409 -8.33 -8.12 -19.19
C LYS A 409 -7.94 -9.34 -18.37
N VAL A 410 -8.52 -9.50 -17.18
CA VAL A 410 -8.21 -10.63 -16.28
C VAL A 410 -8.66 -11.95 -16.91
N ALA A 411 -9.83 -12.01 -17.52
CA ALA A 411 -10.28 -13.23 -18.23
C ALA A 411 -9.33 -13.61 -19.37
N GLY A 412 -8.86 -12.62 -20.14
CA GLY A 412 -7.83 -12.83 -21.19
C GLY A 412 -6.50 -13.31 -20.60
N ALA A 413 -6.06 -12.71 -19.49
CA ALA A 413 -4.84 -13.09 -18.79
C ALA A 413 -4.93 -14.50 -18.22
N VAL A 414 -6.06 -14.90 -17.63
CA VAL A 414 -6.29 -16.28 -17.18
C VAL A 414 -6.16 -17.26 -18.32
N LYS A 415 -6.80 -17.00 -19.47
CA LYS A 415 -6.72 -17.86 -20.64
C LYS A 415 -5.28 -18.02 -21.15
N SER A 416 -4.54 -16.92 -21.30
CA SER A 416 -3.15 -16.96 -21.75
C SER A 416 -2.22 -17.65 -20.75
N SER A 417 -2.38 -17.37 -19.45
CA SER A 417 -1.58 -18.01 -18.40
C SER A 417 -1.90 -19.50 -18.25
N TYR A 418 -3.13 -19.92 -18.51
CA TYR A 418 -3.48 -21.33 -18.53
C TYR A 418 -2.81 -22.09 -19.70
N LEU A 419 -2.74 -21.48 -20.89
CA LEU A 419 -2.02 -22.06 -22.02
C LEU A 419 -0.51 -22.17 -21.73
N GLU A 420 0.05 -21.15 -21.05
CA GLU A 420 1.44 -21.18 -20.59
C GLU A 420 1.68 -22.30 -19.57
N LEU A 421 0.75 -22.50 -18.63
CA LEU A 421 0.78 -23.57 -17.64
C LEU A 421 0.74 -24.96 -18.31
N ASP A 422 -0.15 -25.18 -19.26
CA ASP A 422 -0.25 -26.48 -19.97
C ASP A 422 1.02 -26.77 -20.78
N ARG A 423 1.61 -25.74 -21.44
CA ARG A 423 2.86 -25.86 -22.15
C ARG A 423 4.02 -26.21 -21.21
N SER A 424 4.21 -25.43 -20.12
CA SER A 424 5.30 -25.62 -19.19
C SER A 424 5.20 -26.96 -18.46
N ARG A 425 3.99 -27.44 -18.14
CA ARG A 425 3.74 -28.78 -17.62
C ARG A 425 4.26 -29.88 -18.56
N LYS A 426 3.94 -29.77 -19.84
CA LYS A 426 4.39 -30.74 -20.87
C LYS A 426 5.91 -30.72 -21.01
N PHE A 427 6.54 -29.55 -20.99
CA PHE A 427 7.99 -29.44 -21.02
C PHE A 427 8.65 -30.06 -19.78
N TYR A 428 8.11 -29.80 -18.60
CA TYR A 428 8.60 -30.41 -17.37
C TYR A 428 8.49 -31.95 -17.40
N GLN A 429 7.34 -32.48 -17.85
CA GLN A 429 7.14 -33.92 -17.99
C GLN A 429 8.16 -34.53 -18.97
N LEU A 430 8.45 -33.85 -20.09
CA LEU A 430 9.44 -34.31 -21.07
C LEU A 430 10.84 -34.30 -20.46
N ALA A 431 11.25 -33.19 -19.81
CA ALA A 431 12.56 -33.08 -19.16
C ALA A 431 12.76 -34.15 -18.06
N ARG A 432 11.72 -34.42 -17.27
CA ARG A 432 11.73 -35.48 -16.27
C ARG A 432 11.92 -36.87 -16.89
N ARG A 433 11.27 -37.15 -18.03
CA ARG A 433 11.47 -38.42 -18.78
C ARG A 433 12.90 -38.52 -19.33
N MET A 434 13.48 -37.44 -19.79
CA MET A 434 14.86 -37.40 -20.25
C MET A 434 15.84 -37.75 -19.13
N VAL A 435 15.68 -37.16 -17.93
CA VAL A 435 16.51 -37.53 -16.77
C VAL A 435 16.32 -38.99 -16.37
N SER A 436 15.09 -39.52 -16.33
CA SER A 436 14.87 -40.90 -16.00
C SER A 436 15.45 -41.88 -17.05
N ALA A 437 15.38 -41.53 -18.35
CA ALA A 437 16.02 -42.31 -19.40
C ALA A 437 17.55 -42.32 -19.28
N SER A 438 18.17 -41.20 -18.89
CA SER A 438 19.62 -41.15 -18.70
C SER A 438 20.10 -42.04 -17.56
N GLN A 439 19.32 -42.24 -16.51
CA GLN A 439 19.66 -43.14 -15.40
C GLN A 439 19.77 -44.63 -15.85
N PHE A 440 19.01 -45.09 -16.85
CA PHE A 440 19.17 -46.43 -17.43
C PHE A 440 20.44 -46.56 -18.22
N VAL A 441 20.88 -45.50 -18.91
CA VAL A 441 22.16 -45.52 -19.67
C VAL A 441 23.34 -45.51 -18.70
N GLU A 442 23.27 -44.69 -17.62
CA GLU A 442 24.30 -44.62 -16.60
C GLU A 442 24.60 -45.95 -15.91
N ALA A 443 23.56 -46.78 -15.69
CA ALA A 443 23.72 -48.12 -15.11
C ALA A 443 24.59 -49.05 -16.00
N SER A 444 24.81 -48.70 -17.27
CA SER A 444 25.60 -49.43 -18.23
C SER A 444 27.03 -48.92 -18.39
N TYR A 445 27.38 -47.76 -17.80
CA TYR A 445 28.69 -47.12 -17.84
C TYR A 445 29.40 -47.20 -16.49
N LYS A 446 30.71 -46.89 -16.46
CA LYS A 446 31.42 -46.72 -15.18
C LYS A 446 30.89 -45.55 -14.39
N PRO A 447 30.71 -45.67 -13.06
CA PRO A 447 30.11 -44.60 -12.23
C PRO A 447 30.89 -43.28 -12.24
N ASP A 448 32.17 -43.30 -12.58
CA ASP A 448 33.09 -42.15 -12.56
C ASP A 448 33.38 -41.57 -13.96
N ASP A 449 32.62 -41.92 -15.00
CA ASP A 449 32.84 -41.38 -16.34
C ASP A 449 32.45 -39.89 -16.39
N PRO A 450 33.38 -38.96 -16.60
CA PRO A 450 33.11 -37.53 -16.59
C PRO A 450 32.16 -37.10 -17.72
N GLU A 451 32.08 -37.86 -18.82
CA GLU A 451 31.16 -37.56 -19.92
C GLU A 451 29.72 -37.82 -19.51
N VAL A 452 29.46 -38.94 -18.84
CA VAL A 452 28.15 -39.30 -18.32
C VAL A 452 27.73 -38.34 -17.19
N ALA A 453 28.66 -37.99 -16.30
CA ALA A 453 28.43 -37.04 -15.22
C ALA A 453 28.03 -35.63 -15.73
N SER A 454 28.78 -35.11 -16.74
CA SER A 454 28.48 -33.83 -17.36
C SER A 454 27.10 -33.86 -18.07
N ALA A 455 26.83 -34.87 -18.85
CA ALA A 455 25.54 -35.01 -19.57
C ALA A 455 24.38 -35.09 -18.60
N ARG A 456 24.50 -35.84 -17.52
CA ARG A 456 23.49 -35.94 -16.46
C ARG A 456 23.24 -34.59 -15.77
N ALA A 457 24.33 -33.91 -15.37
CA ALA A 457 24.19 -32.61 -14.71
C ALA A 457 23.47 -31.57 -15.60
N LYS A 458 23.75 -31.59 -16.91
CA LYS A 458 23.03 -30.73 -17.89
C LYS A 458 21.54 -31.08 -17.96
N MET A 459 21.19 -32.38 -18.03
CA MET A 459 19.78 -32.80 -18.07
C MET A 459 19.05 -32.48 -16.76
N GLU A 460 19.69 -32.63 -15.60
CA GLU A 460 19.12 -32.22 -14.30
C GLU A 460 18.94 -30.70 -14.23
N ALA A 461 19.89 -29.92 -14.72
CA ALA A 461 19.75 -28.47 -14.80
C ALA A 461 18.55 -28.03 -15.67
N ASP A 462 18.39 -28.67 -16.84
CA ASP A 462 17.26 -28.40 -17.75
C ASP A 462 15.93 -28.84 -17.14
N MET A 463 15.92 -29.94 -16.38
CA MET A 463 14.72 -30.36 -15.63
C MET A 463 14.34 -29.35 -14.56
N PHE A 464 15.30 -28.83 -13.79
CA PHE A 464 15.01 -27.81 -12.78
C PHE A 464 14.53 -26.48 -13.40
N ARG A 465 15.08 -26.08 -14.56
CA ARG A 465 14.54 -24.93 -15.32
C ARG A 465 13.10 -25.15 -15.75
N ALA A 466 12.81 -26.30 -16.31
CA ALA A 466 11.44 -26.65 -16.74
C ALA A 466 10.46 -26.74 -15.54
N GLU A 467 10.93 -27.22 -14.39
CA GLU A 467 10.15 -27.23 -13.16
C GLU A 467 9.87 -25.83 -12.65
N LEU A 468 10.85 -24.94 -12.65
CA LEU A 468 10.68 -23.54 -12.28
C LEU A 468 9.65 -22.85 -13.19
N GLU A 469 9.77 -23.02 -14.52
CA GLU A 469 8.79 -22.44 -15.46
C GLU A 469 7.37 -22.97 -15.19
N TYR A 470 7.22 -24.25 -14.90
CA TYR A 470 5.93 -24.84 -14.56
C TYR A 470 5.36 -24.28 -13.25
N ARG A 471 6.18 -24.16 -12.19
CA ARG A 471 5.79 -23.59 -10.91
C ARG A 471 5.42 -22.11 -11.02
N GLN A 472 6.20 -21.34 -11.78
CA GLN A 472 5.90 -19.92 -12.03
C GLN A 472 4.59 -19.75 -12.82
N ALA A 473 4.36 -20.55 -13.84
CA ALA A 473 3.10 -20.54 -14.59
C ALA A 473 1.91 -20.93 -13.70
N TYR A 474 2.09 -21.91 -12.82
CA TYR A 474 1.07 -22.31 -11.84
C TYR A 474 0.77 -21.19 -10.84
N ALA A 475 1.81 -20.59 -10.24
CA ALA A 475 1.66 -19.48 -9.31
C ALA A 475 0.97 -18.27 -9.96
N LYS A 476 1.28 -17.99 -11.24
CA LYS A 476 0.65 -16.91 -12.02
C LYS A 476 -0.85 -17.16 -12.22
N VAL A 477 -1.25 -18.38 -12.56
CA VAL A 477 -2.67 -18.74 -12.66
C VAL A 477 -3.35 -18.63 -11.30
N LYS A 478 -2.72 -19.12 -10.23
CA LYS A 478 -3.24 -19.05 -8.86
C LYS A 478 -3.42 -17.60 -8.40
N ALA A 479 -2.46 -16.72 -8.68
CA ALA A 479 -2.56 -15.29 -8.38
C ALA A 479 -3.72 -14.62 -9.14
N LEU A 480 -3.94 -14.99 -10.41
CA LEU A 480 -5.08 -14.51 -11.20
C LEU A 480 -6.43 -14.99 -10.68
N MET A 481 -6.49 -16.12 -9.98
CA MET A 481 -7.67 -16.62 -9.30
C MET A 481 -7.94 -15.92 -7.96
N GLY A 482 -7.10 -15.01 -7.53
CA GLY A 482 -7.19 -14.37 -6.20
C GLY A 482 -6.88 -15.31 -5.03
N ALA A 483 -6.38 -16.51 -5.29
CA ALA A 483 -5.89 -17.43 -4.28
C ALA A 483 -4.45 -17.02 -3.91
N GLN A 484 -4.30 -16.50 -2.72
CA GLN A 484 -2.99 -16.11 -2.15
C GLN A 484 -2.56 -17.14 -1.11
#